data_6cd77dc825cca33e0151ed51dbc4cd0c
#
_entry.id   6cd77dc825cca33e0151ed51dbc4cd0c
#
_cell.length_a   1.000
_cell.length_b   1.000
_cell.length_c   1.000
_cell.angle_alpha   90.00
_cell.angle_beta   90.00
_cell.angle_gamma   90.00
#
_symmetry.space_group_name_H-M   'P 1'
#
loop_
_entity.id
_entity.type
_entity.pdbx_description
1 polymer ?
#
loop_
_entity_poly.entity_id
_entity_poly.type
_entity_poly.pdbx_seq_one_letter_code
_entity_poly.pdbx_strand_id
1 'polypeptide(L)'
;MSDKRTDYLSWDEYFMGVAMLSGMRSKDPNTQVGCCIVSQDNKILSMGYNGLPMGCSDDEFPWAREGEDPLETKYVYTTHSELNAILNYTGGSLPGAKLYVSL
;
A
#
# COMPACT_ATOMS: atom_id res chain seq x y z
N MET A 1 3.54 -30.68 26.55
CA MET A 1 2.77 -29.55 27.03
C MET A 1 3.39 -28.25 26.51
N SER A 2 2.58 -27.30 26.11
CA SER A 2 3.08 -26.11 25.46
C SER A 2 2.95 -24.89 26.37
N ASP A 3 4.05 -24.14 26.52
CA ASP A 3 4.07 -22.88 27.26
C ASP A 3 4.09 -21.70 26.27
N LYS A 4 3.62 -21.87 25.04
CA LYS A 4 3.63 -20.83 24.04
C LYS A 4 2.68 -19.69 24.42
N ARG A 5 3.00 -18.50 23.99
CA ARG A 5 2.11 -17.35 24.09
C ARG A 5 0.82 -17.63 23.33
N THR A 6 -0.27 -17.00 23.77
CA THR A 6 -1.56 -17.07 23.09
C THR A 6 -2.03 -15.69 22.62
N ASP A 7 -1.31 -14.65 22.96
CA ASP A 7 -1.64 -13.26 22.65
C ASP A 7 -0.90 -12.72 21.42
N TYR A 8 -0.37 -13.61 20.59
CA TYR A 8 0.28 -13.18 19.35
C TYR A 8 -0.76 -12.79 18.29
N LEU A 9 -0.33 -11.98 17.32
CA LEU A 9 -1.20 -11.52 16.24
C LEU A 9 -1.63 -12.68 15.34
N SER A 10 -2.88 -12.65 14.90
CA SER A 10 -3.32 -13.52 13.81
C SER A 10 -2.64 -13.09 12.49
N TRP A 11 -2.69 -13.93 11.48
CA TRP A 11 -2.17 -13.58 10.17
C TRP A 11 -2.87 -12.34 9.60
N ASP A 12 -4.19 -12.26 9.74
CA ASP A 12 -4.95 -11.10 9.24
C ASP A 12 -4.55 -9.82 9.97
N GLU A 13 -4.42 -9.86 11.29
CA GLU A 13 -3.97 -8.71 12.08
C GLU A 13 -2.56 -8.28 11.66
N TYR A 14 -1.68 -9.24 11.45
CA TYR A 14 -0.30 -8.96 11.04
C TYR A 14 -0.27 -8.29 9.68
N PHE A 15 -0.96 -8.85 8.69
CA PHE A 15 -0.94 -8.29 7.33
C PHE A 15 -1.67 -6.95 7.24
N MET A 16 -2.75 -6.76 7.99
CA MET A 16 -3.39 -5.44 8.08
C MET A 16 -2.46 -4.42 8.73
N GLY A 17 -1.71 -4.84 9.74
CA GLY A 17 -0.68 -3.99 10.36
C GLY A 17 0.40 -3.58 9.37
N VAL A 18 0.85 -4.50 8.53
CA VAL A 18 1.83 -4.20 7.48
C VAL A 18 1.24 -3.23 6.46
N ALA A 19 -0.01 -3.42 6.05
CA ALA A 19 -0.68 -2.50 5.12
C ALA A 19 -0.77 -1.10 5.74
N MET A 20 -1.18 -1.00 6.99
CA MET A 20 -1.26 0.28 7.70
C MET A 20 0.11 0.95 7.80
N LEU A 21 1.15 0.20 8.14
CA LEU A 21 2.50 0.71 8.22
C LEU A 21 2.98 1.22 6.86
N SER A 22 2.67 0.50 5.80
CA SER A 22 2.99 0.93 4.43
C SER A 22 2.33 2.27 4.10
N GLY A 23 1.08 2.45 4.50
CA GLY A 23 0.35 3.70 4.30
C GLY A 23 1.02 4.90 4.96
N MET A 24 1.76 4.69 6.04
CA MET A 24 2.49 5.76 6.71
C MET A 24 3.64 6.33 5.87
N ARG A 25 3.99 5.67 4.78
CA ARG A 25 4.95 6.20 3.80
C ARG A 25 4.31 7.16 2.81
N SER A 26 2.98 7.22 2.73
CA SER A 26 2.30 8.12 1.80
C SER A 26 2.56 9.58 2.17
N LYS A 27 2.86 10.38 1.18
CA LYS A 27 3.06 11.83 1.33
C LYS A 27 1.80 12.62 1.08
N ASP A 28 0.69 11.95 0.77
CA ASP A 28 -0.61 12.60 0.59
C ASP A 28 -1.05 13.23 1.91
N PRO A 29 -1.25 14.56 1.96
CA PRO A 29 -1.62 15.23 3.19
C PRO A 29 -3.06 14.97 3.64
N ASN A 30 -3.90 14.43 2.76
CA ASN A 30 -5.32 14.24 3.03
C ASN A 30 -5.65 12.81 3.43
N THR A 31 -5.08 11.83 2.74
CA THR A 31 -5.42 10.41 2.94
C THR A 31 -4.18 9.56 2.73
N GLN A 32 -3.88 8.70 3.69
CA GLN A 32 -2.77 7.77 3.61
C GLN A 32 -3.34 6.36 3.62
N VAL A 33 -3.14 5.64 2.51
CA VAL A 33 -3.64 4.27 2.34
C VAL A 33 -2.47 3.36 1.99
N GLY A 34 -2.37 2.24 2.68
CA GLY A 34 -1.38 1.23 2.37
C GLY A 34 -2.03 -0.09 2.01
N CYS A 35 -1.28 -0.94 1.32
CA CYS A 35 -1.74 -2.28 1.03
C CYS A 35 -0.59 -3.28 1.07
N CYS A 36 -0.97 -4.55 1.15
CA CYS A 36 -0.05 -5.67 1.24
C CYS A 36 -0.62 -6.82 0.44
N ILE A 37 0.17 -7.40 -0.46
CA ILE A 37 -0.20 -8.59 -1.23
C ILE A 37 0.51 -9.79 -0.62
N VAL A 38 -0.26 -10.84 -0.31
CA VAL A 38 0.22 -12.00 0.43
C VAL A 38 -0.10 -13.27 -0.35
N SER A 39 0.85 -14.20 -0.41
CA SER A 39 0.65 -15.49 -1.05
C SER A 39 -0.25 -16.40 -0.21
N GLN A 40 -0.68 -17.51 -0.80
CA GLN A 40 -1.50 -18.51 -0.10
C GLN A 40 -0.78 -19.11 1.12
N ASP A 41 0.55 -19.14 1.11
CA ASP A 41 1.35 -19.67 2.21
C ASP A 41 1.84 -18.57 3.16
N ASN A 42 1.14 -17.45 3.22
CA ASN A 42 1.37 -16.36 4.18
C ASN A 42 2.72 -15.67 4.03
N LYS A 43 3.18 -15.51 2.81
CA LYS A 43 4.39 -14.74 2.53
C LYS A 43 4.03 -13.42 1.87
N ILE A 44 4.61 -12.33 2.36
CA ILE A 44 4.39 -11.01 1.78
C ILE A 44 5.11 -10.96 0.43
N LEU A 45 4.34 -10.70 -0.62
CA LEU A 45 4.84 -10.63 -1.99
C LEU A 45 5.17 -9.21 -2.40
N SER A 46 4.34 -8.24 -1.96
CA SER A 46 4.53 -6.83 -2.31
C SER A 46 3.76 -5.96 -1.35
N MET A 47 4.16 -4.70 -1.27
CA MET A 47 3.50 -3.67 -0.48
C MET A 47 3.41 -2.41 -1.32
N GLY A 48 2.39 -1.60 -1.03
CA GLY A 48 2.22 -0.33 -1.73
C GLY A 48 1.50 0.68 -0.85
N TYR A 49 1.56 1.91 -1.28
CA TYR A 49 0.82 3.02 -0.67
C TYR A 49 0.47 4.02 -1.76
N ASN A 50 -0.53 4.84 -1.51
CA ASN A 50 -0.96 5.82 -2.51
C ASN A 50 0.12 6.89 -2.70
N GLY A 51 0.42 7.18 -3.95
CA GLY A 51 1.47 8.12 -4.29
C GLY A 51 1.72 8.18 -5.79
N LEU A 52 2.80 8.85 -6.16
CA LEU A 52 3.20 8.94 -7.55
C LEU A 52 3.79 7.61 -8.02
N PRO A 53 3.67 7.30 -9.31
CA PRO A 53 4.35 6.13 -9.86
C PRO A 53 5.86 6.19 -9.63
N MET A 54 6.49 5.02 -9.58
CA MET A 54 7.93 4.92 -9.43
C MET A 54 8.63 5.74 -10.52
N GLY A 55 9.65 6.50 -10.13
CA GLY A 55 10.39 7.37 -11.04
C GLY A 55 9.90 8.80 -11.11
N CYS A 56 8.72 9.11 -10.53
CA CYS A 56 8.22 10.48 -10.44
C CYS A 56 8.69 11.12 -9.13
N SER A 57 9.03 12.41 -9.18
CA SER A 57 9.44 13.14 -7.98
C SER A 57 8.23 13.59 -7.18
N ASP A 58 8.19 13.22 -5.90
CA ASP A 58 7.12 13.67 -4.99
C ASP A 58 7.12 15.18 -4.77
N ASP A 59 8.25 15.84 -5.00
CA ASP A 59 8.40 17.28 -4.77
C ASP A 59 8.01 18.12 -5.98
N GLU A 60 7.89 17.48 -7.16
CA GLU A 60 7.62 18.19 -8.42
C GLU A 60 6.15 18.16 -8.82
N PHE A 61 5.33 17.32 -8.18
CA PHE A 61 3.92 17.13 -8.55
C PHE A 61 3.00 17.56 -7.40
N PRO A 62 1.77 18.03 -7.74
CA PRO A 62 0.85 18.54 -6.73
C PRO A 62 0.23 17.42 -5.88
N TRP A 63 -0.04 17.75 -4.62
CA TRP A 63 -0.71 16.87 -3.66
C TRP A 63 -2.07 17.39 -3.20
N ALA A 64 -2.52 18.54 -3.73
CA ALA A 64 -3.79 19.14 -3.34
C ALA A 64 -4.98 18.35 -3.90
N ARG A 65 -6.08 18.36 -3.16
CA ARG A 65 -7.35 17.77 -3.63
C ARG A 65 -8.05 18.65 -4.64
N GLU A 66 -7.89 19.97 -4.52
CA GLU A 66 -8.58 20.98 -5.31
C GLU A 66 -7.59 21.94 -5.93
N GLY A 67 -7.89 22.39 -7.14
CA GLY A 67 -7.13 23.37 -7.87
C GLY A 67 -7.97 23.87 -9.04
N GLU A 68 -7.65 25.05 -9.54
CA GLU A 68 -8.37 25.64 -10.68
C GLU A 68 -8.13 24.83 -11.96
N ASP A 69 -6.93 24.27 -12.10
CA ASP A 69 -6.55 23.40 -13.20
C ASP A 69 -6.45 21.98 -12.66
N PRO A 70 -7.11 20.97 -13.27
CA PRO A 70 -6.95 19.57 -12.85
C PRO A 70 -5.50 19.12 -12.76
N LEU A 71 -4.60 19.67 -13.57
CA LEU A 71 -3.17 19.33 -13.51
C LEU A 71 -2.47 19.84 -12.25
N GLU A 72 -3.12 20.71 -11.46
CA GLU A 72 -2.61 21.21 -10.18
C GLU A 72 -3.00 20.31 -9.01
N THR A 73 -3.73 19.24 -9.24
CA THR A 73 -4.18 18.32 -8.19
C THR A 73 -3.48 16.97 -8.29
N LYS A 74 -3.44 16.26 -7.15
CA LYS A 74 -2.84 14.92 -7.08
C LYS A 74 -3.56 13.90 -7.95
N TYR A 75 -4.84 14.11 -8.24
CA TYR A 75 -5.68 13.10 -8.89
C TYR A 75 -5.23 12.71 -10.31
N VAL A 76 -4.49 13.57 -10.96
CA VAL A 76 -3.92 13.28 -12.29
C VAL A 76 -2.65 12.45 -12.18
N TYR A 77 -1.89 12.61 -11.09
CA TYR A 77 -0.52 12.09 -10.98
C TYR A 77 -0.38 10.92 -10.03
N THR A 78 -1.23 10.83 -8.99
CA THR A 78 -1.06 9.81 -7.96
C THR A 78 -1.64 8.46 -8.38
N THR A 79 -1.02 7.40 -7.87
CA THR A 79 -1.44 6.02 -8.08
C THR A 79 -1.97 5.46 -6.77
N HIS A 80 -3.06 4.71 -6.83
CA HIS A 80 -3.61 4.03 -5.65
C HIS A 80 -2.63 2.97 -5.12
N SER A 81 -2.74 2.69 -3.82
CA SER A 81 -1.83 1.78 -3.14
C SER A 81 -1.82 0.38 -3.75
N GLU A 82 -2.98 -0.13 -4.14
CA GLU A 82 -3.12 -1.45 -4.75
C GLU A 82 -2.36 -1.53 -6.07
N LEU A 83 -2.52 -0.53 -6.91
CA LEU A 83 -1.82 -0.49 -8.20
C LEU A 83 -0.32 -0.35 -7.99
N ASN A 84 0.11 0.47 -7.03
CA ASN A 84 1.54 0.61 -6.72
C ASN A 84 2.14 -0.72 -6.23
N ALA A 85 1.41 -1.49 -5.41
CA ALA A 85 1.87 -2.80 -4.98
C ALA A 85 2.04 -3.76 -6.15
N ILE A 86 1.09 -3.76 -7.08
CA ILE A 86 1.16 -4.61 -8.28
C ILE A 86 2.33 -4.18 -9.17
N LEU A 87 2.49 -2.88 -9.40
CA LEU A 87 3.57 -2.35 -10.22
C LEU A 87 4.96 -2.62 -9.63
N ASN A 88 5.05 -2.68 -8.30
CA ASN A 88 6.30 -2.92 -7.60
C ASN A 88 6.63 -4.41 -7.45
N TYR A 89 5.67 -5.29 -7.77
CA TYR A 89 5.89 -6.72 -7.67
C TYR A 89 6.68 -7.23 -8.86
N THR A 90 7.82 -7.84 -8.60
CA THR A 90 8.73 -8.36 -9.63
C THR A 90 8.77 -9.89 -9.67
N GLY A 91 7.94 -10.55 -8.86
CA GLY A 91 7.88 -12.00 -8.83
C GLY A 91 7.06 -12.60 -9.96
N GLY A 92 6.66 -13.83 -9.80
CA GLY A 92 5.85 -14.53 -10.78
C GLY A 92 4.36 -14.20 -10.70
N SER A 93 3.54 -15.16 -11.01
CA SER A 93 2.09 -15.04 -11.02
C SER A 93 1.51 -14.80 -9.61
N LEU A 94 0.36 -14.11 -9.55
CA LEU A 94 -0.35 -13.79 -8.30
C LEU A 94 -1.60 -14.66 -8.03
N PRO A 95 -1.88 -15.79 -8.72
CA PRO A 95 -3.12 -16.52 -8.47
C PRO A 95 -3.21 -16.99 -7.00
N GLY A 96 -4.39 -16.84 -6.41
CA GLY A 96 -4.63 -17.21 -5.03
C GLY A 96 -4.06 -16.25 -4.00
N ALA A 97 -3.44 -15.16 -4.41
CA ALA A 97 -2.94 -14.14 -3.49
C ALA A 97 -4.09 -13.38 -2.82
N LYS A 98 -3.83 -12.89 -1.61
CA LYS A 98 -4.76 -12.04 -0.85
C LYS A 98 -4.26 -10.61 -0.84
N LEU A 99 -5.17 -9.67 -0.87
CA LEU A 99 -4.88 -8.24 -0.80
C LEU A 99 -5.43 -7.67 0.50
N TYR A 100 -4.58 -7.02 1.28
CA TYR A 100 -4.96 -6.30 2.49
C TYR A 100 -4.80 -4.80 2.22
N VAL A 101 -5.85 -4.04 2.49
CA VAL A 101 -5.86 -2.59 2.24
C VAL A 101 -6.29 -1.87 3.50
N SER A 102 -5.51 -0.88 3.92
CA SER A 102 -5.90 0.02 5.02
C SER A 102 -6.70 1.19 4.47
N LEU A 103 -7.79 1.52 5.12
CA LEU A 103 -8.63 2.67 4.75
C LEU A 103 -8.66 3.69 5.90
#